data_afc31781b410310128d1bc1150a97c28
#
_entry.id   afc31781b410310128d1bc1150a97c28
#
_cell.length_a   1.000
_cell.length_b   1.000
_cell.length_c   1.000
_cell.angle_alpha   90.00
_cell.angle_beta   90.00
_cell.angle_gamma   90.00
#
_symmetry.space_group_name_H-M   'P 1'
#
loop_
_entity.id
_entity.type
_entity.pdbx_description
1 polymer ?
#
loop_
_entity_poly.entity_id
_entity_poly.type
_entity_poly.pdbx_seq_one_letter_code
_entity_poly.pdbx_strand_id
1 'polypeptide(L)'
;MEDNEILEKEFLKIRGDFKFFENNKEIIYLDSAAMTQKPKCVLEDVLNYYNNRCANVGRSLNRLDIQNRQYIENLRKNIISFLNLKELNREYIVKFTHNTTRAVEIVANKIYETFKENDKVNILFSEDEHKGTISSWKKLKEKCEQDKRNISIKIHNFSLDSGEYYDEDRIKEIVRNIPKDEKIILLLTSVHSIFGMDMDLTSILKENKEIRKDIFVVIDASQQMRNMRIDYRREEEPDIIIFNSSKMYGLEGVRSYCSR
;
A
#
# COMPACT_ATOMS: atom_id res chain seq x y z
N MET A 1 -8.16 -27.97 25.26
CA MET A 1 -8.12 -27.09 26.46
C MET A 1 -6.69 -26.54 26.65
N GLU A 2 -5.65 -27.37 26.62
CA GLU A 2 -4.24 -26.90 26.74
C GLU A 2 -3.83 -25.86 25.68
N ASP A 3 -4.21 -26.07 24.43
CA ASP A 3 -3.87 -25.12 23.34
C ASP A 3 -4.50 -23.73 23.56
N ASN A 4 -5.71 -23.67 24.10
CA ASN A 4 -6.35 -22.37 24.39
C ASN A 4 -5.68 -21.63 25.54
N GLU A 5 -5.19 -22.35 26.57
CA GLU A 5 -4.47 -21.73 27.69
C GLU A 5 -3.09 -21.20 27.27
N ILE A 6 -2.43 -21.89 26.34
CA ILE A 6 -1.14 -21.45 25.78
C ILE A 6 -1.34 -20.17 24.95
N LEU A 7 -2.35 -20.18 24.05
CA LEU A 7 -2.69 -19.03 23.23
C LEU A 7 -3.09 -17.80 24.09
N GLU A 8 -3.86 -18.03 25.15
CA GLU A 8 -4.25 -16.94 26.08
C GLU A 8 -3.05 -16.33 26.79
N LYS A 9 -2.11 -17.16 27.27
CA LYS A 9 -0.87 -16.69 27.91
C LYS A 9 0.01 -15.88 26.94
N GLU A 10 0.16 -16.35 25.71
CA GLU A 10 0.93 -15.62 24.67
C GLU A 10 0.25 -14.29 24.32
N PHE A 11 -1.09 -14.31 24.17
CA PHE A 11 -1.85 -13.10 23.89
C PHE A 11 -1.72 -12.06 25.01
N LEU A 12 -1.81 -12.47 26.27
CA LEU A 12 -1.63 -11.59 27.41
C LEU A 12 -0.20 -11.01 27.47
N LYS A 13 0.80 -11.82 27.10
CA LYS A 13 2.18 -11.35 26.99
C LYS A 13 2.32 -10.26 25.94
N ILE A 14 1.81 -10.50 24.72
CA ILE A 14 1.81 -9.51 23.63
C ILE A 14 1.04 -8.25 24.04
N ARG A 15 -0.12 -8.41 24.70
CA ARG A 15 -0.92 -7.28 25.19
C ARG A 15 -0.12 -6.42 26.18
N GLY A 16 0.77 -7.02 26.97
CA GLY A 16 1.68 -6.34 27.89
C GLY A 16 2.72 -5.46 27.20
N ASP A 17 2.98 -5.64 25.92
CA ASP A 17 3.89 -4.79 25.16
C ASP A 17 3.29 -3.41 24.83
N PHE A 18 2.01 -3.19 25.11
CA PHE A 18 1.28 -1.97 24.78
C PHE A 18 0.89 -1.19 26.04
N LYS A 19 1.49 -0.02 26.25
CA LYS A 19 1.17 0.86 27.39
C LYS A 19 -0.30 1.29 27.40
N PHE A 20 -0.93 1.40 26.25
CA PHE A 20 -2.34 1.70 26.14
C PHE A 20 -3.22 0.73 26.92
N PHE A 21 -2.98 -0.58 26.79
CA PHE A 21 -3.79 -1.59 27.46
C PHE A 21 -3.48 -1.73 28.95
N GLU A 22 -2.27 -1.36 29.39
CA GLU A 22 -1.98 -1.28 30.82
C GLU A 22 -2.77 -0.15 31.50
N ASN A 23 -2.94 0.98 30.81
CA ASN A 23 -3.62 2.15 31.35
C ASN A 23 -5.15 2.07 31.19
N ASN A 24 -5.66 1.20 30.30
CA ASN A 24 -7.07 1.08 29.94
C ASN A 24 -7.50 -0.40 29.95
N LYS A 25 -7.46 -1.00 31.15
CA LYS A 25 -7.71 -2.45 31.33
C LYS A 25 -9.14 -2.87 30.95
N GLU A 26 -10.07 -1.95 31.12
CA GLU A 26 -11.51 -2.14 30.83
C GLU A 26 -11.84 -1.99 29.34
N ILE A 27 -10.95 -1.46 28.51
CA ILE A 27 -11.24 -1.21 27.10
C ILE A 27 -10.98 -2.46 26.29
N ILE A 28 -11.99 -2.88 25.53
CA ILE A 28 -11.91 -3.86 24.45
C ILE A 28 -11.73 -3.06 23.14
N TYR A 29 -10.49 -2.98 22.64
CA TYR A 29 -10.17 -2.21 21.45
C TYR A 29 -10.29 -3.08 20.18
N LEU A 30 -11.30 -2.83 19.36
CA LEU A 30 -11.58 -3.59 18.14
C LEU A 30 -11.37 -2.78 16.84
N ASP A 31 -10.88 -1.53 16.96
CA ASP A 31 -10.72 -0.61 15.81
C ASP A 31 -9.31 -0.59 15.22
N SER A 32 -8.60 -1.71 15.28
CA SER A 32 -7.24 -1.81 14.72
C SER A 32 -7.18 -1.66 13.20
N ALA A 33 -8.30 -1.86 12.50
CA ALA A 33 -8.39 -1.63 11.05
C ALA A 33 -8.27 -0.15 10.69
N ALA A 34 -8.75 0.75 11.56
CA ALA A 34 -8.55 2.18 11.42
C ALA A 34 -7.16 2.60 11.92
N MET A 35 -6.78 2.15 13.13
CA MET A 35 -5.50 2.50 13.75
C MET A 35 -5.06 1.43 14.75
N THR A 36 -3.81 0.98 14.68
CA THR A 36 -3.24 0.10 15.70
C THR A 36 -2.71 0.88 16.90
N GLN A 37 -2.79 0.29 18.08
CA GLN A 37 -2.09 0.80 19.25
C GLN A 37 -0.57 0.68 19.06
N LYS A 38 0.21 1.51 19.76
CA LYS A 38 1.67 1.59 19.61
C LYS A 38 2.35 0.76 20.68
N PRO A 39 3.22 -0.20 20.34
CA PRO A 39 3.99 -0.94 21.33
C PRO A 39 5.01 -0.02 22.03
N LYS A 40 5.38 -0.39 23.24
CA LYS A 40 6.34 0.35 24.07
C LYS A 40 7.65 0.65 23.33
N CYS A 41 8.19 -0.34 22.62
CA CYS A 41 9.44 -0.18 21.86
C CYS A 41 9.37 0.92 20.80
N VAL A 42 8.23 1.10 20.14
CA VAL A 42 8.03 2.19 19.15
C VAL A 42 8.01 3.55 19.85
N LEU A 43 7.31 3.66 20.99
CA LEU A 43 7.26 4.91 21.75
C LEU A 43 8.63 5.26 22.33
N GLU A 44 9.36 4.28 22.85
CA GLU A 44 10.71 4.43 23.37
C GLU A 44 11.71 4.87 22.29
N ASP A 45 11.62 4.32 21.07
CA ASP A 45 12.50 4.75 19.96
C ASP A 45 12.21 6.18 19.51
N VAL A 46 10.95 6.64 19.58
CA VAL A 46 10.60 8.05 19.35
C VAL A 46 11.25 8.96 20.39
N LEU A 47 11.14 8.62 21.68
CA LEU A 47 11.79 9.37 22.75
C LEU A 47 13.30 9.37 22.57
N ASN A 48 13.89 8.22 22.24
CA ASN A 48 15.32 8.10 21.99
C ASN A 48 15.76 8.95 20.79
N TYR A 49 14.95 9.02 19.73
CA TYR A 49 15.24 9.90 18.60
C TYR A 49 15.32 11.36 19.04
N TYR A 50 14.32 11.87 19.74
CA TYR A 50 14.31 13.27 20.18
C TYR A 50 15.40 13.59 21.20
N ASN A 51 15.69 12.67 22.10
CA ASN A 51 16.71 12.87 23.14
C ASN A 51 18.14 12.80 22.59
N ASN A 52 18.40 11.97 21.56
CA ASN A 52 19.77 11.60 21.20
C ASN A 52 20.13 11.82 19.71
N ARG A 53 19.15 11.88 18.80
CA ARG A 53 19.41 11.84 17.34
C ARG A 53 18.67 12.91 16.54
N CYS A 54 17.91 13.78 17.19
CA CYS A 54 17.08 14.77 16.52
C CYS A 54 17.94 15.76 15.73
N ALA A 55 17.98 15.60 14.41
CA ALA A 55 18.72 16.47 13.50
C ALA A 55 18.06 16.51 12.13
N ASN A 56 18.39 17.53 11.36
CA ASN A 56 17.97 17.65 9.97
C ASN A 56 18.58 16.51 9.12
N VAL A 57 17.86 16.06 8.10
CA VAL A 57 18.32 14.97 7.22
C VAL A 57 18.54 15.50 5.81
N GLY A 58 19.75 15.25 5.27
CA GLY A 58 20.08 15.55 3.88
C GLY A 58 20.45 17.00 3.59
N ARG A 59 20.67 17.84 4.60
CA ARG A 59 21.02 19.26 4.43
C ARG A 59 22.31 19.66 5.10
N SER A 60 22.97 18.78 5.83
CA SER A 60 24.23 19.05 6.50
C SER A 60 25.18 17.87 6.39
N LEU A 61 26.44 18.08 6.78
CA LEU A 61 27.47 17.05 6.83
C LEU A 61 27.84 16.68 8.26
N ASN A 62 27.00 17.08 9.25
CA ASN A 62 27.27 16.73 10.63
C ASN A 62 27.00 15.23 10.88
N ARG A 63 27.59 14.73 11.97
CA ARG A 63 27.54 13.32 12.34
C ARG A 63 26.09 12.79 12.43
N LEU A 64 25.15 13.55 13.02
CA LEU A 64 23.78 13.12 13.22
C LEU A 64 23.01 13.04 11.91
N ASP A 65 23.24 13.99 10.97
CA ASP A 65 22.65 13.93 9.64
C ASP A 65 23.11 12.67 8.89
N ILE A 66 24.40 12.37 8.93
CA ILE A 66 24.96 11.16 8.26
C ILE A 66 24.35 9.89 8.87
N GLN A 67 24.25 9.82 10.21
CA GLN A 67 23.63 8.67 10.88
C GLN A 67 22.15 8.53 10.53
N ASN A 68 21.39 9.61 10.55
CA ASN A 68 19.96 9.57 10.22
C ASN A 68 19.71 9.17 8.76
N ARG A 69 20.54 9.61 7.82
CA ARG A 69 20.49 9.12 6.43
C ARG A 69 20.71 7.61 6.36
N GLN A 70 21.70 7.09 7.10
CA GLN A 70 21.97 5.66 7.13
C GLN A 70 20.78 4.87 7.72
N TYR A 71 20.10 5.38 8.75
CA TYR A 71 18.88 4.77 9.28
C TYR A 71 17.76 4.71 8.24
N ILE A 72 17.55 5.79 7.48
CA ILE A 72 16.53 5.83 6.42
C ILE A 72 16.86 4.81 5.32
N GLU A 73 18.11 4.72 4.89
CA GLU A 73 18.51 3.75 3.87
C GLU A 73 18.38 2.30 4.37
N ASN A 74 18.73 2.03 5.61
CA ASN A 74 18.53 0.72 6.22
C ASN A 74 17.02 0.37 6.32
N LEU A 75 16.19 1.35 6.68
CA LEU A 75 14.73 1.15 6.71
C LEU A 75 14.18 0.81 5.33
N ARG A 76 14.62 1.48 4.26
CA ARG A 76 14.24 1.14 2.88
C ARG A 76 14.60 -0.31 2.53
N LYS A 77 15.82 -0.73 2.85
CA LYS A 77 16.27 -2.12 2.64
C LYS A 77 15.44 -3.12 3.43
N ASN A 78 15.12 -2.80 4.68
CA ASN A 78 14.29 -3.65 5.53
C ASN A 78 12.86 -3.78 4.98
N ILE A 79 12.27 -2.70 4.48
CA ILE A 79 10.95 -2.73 3.84
C ILE A 79 10.98 -3.63 2.59
N ILE A 80 11.96 -3.47 1.71
CA ILE A 80 12.11 -4.32 0.52
C ILE A 80 12.28 -5.79 0.91
N SER A 81 13.06 -6.07 1.98
CA SER A 81 13.23 -7.42 2.49
C SER A 81 11.95 -7.99 3.11
N PHE A 82 11.21 -7.17 3.86
CA PHE A 82 9.96 -7.55 4.50
C PHE A 82 8.87 -7.89 3.47
N LEU A 83 8.85 -7.16 2.36
CA LEU A 83 7.95 -7.38 1.22
C LEU A 83 8.43 -8.50 0.28
N ASN A 84 9.53 -9.17 0.60
CA ASN A 84 10.14 -10.20 -0.24
C ASN A 84 10.43 -9.77 -1.70
N LEU A 85 10.65 -8.48 -1.92
CA LEU A 85 10.85 -7.91 -3.25
C LEU A 85 12.28 -8.08 -3.79
N LYS A 86 13.21 -8.60 -2.98
CA LYS A 86 14.62 -8.82 -3.39
C LYS A 86 14.80 -9.91 -4.44
N GLU A 87 13.91 -10.90 -4.43
CA GLU A 87 13.98 -12.04 -5.35
C GLU A 87 13.37 -11.75 -6.71
N LEU A 88 12.73 -10.58 -6.83
CA LEU A 88 12.15 -10.11 -8.08
C LEU A 88 13.25 -9.48 -8.94
N ASN A 89 13.19 -9.70 -10.26
CA ASN A 89 14.23 -9.21 -11.21
C ASN A 89 14.24 -7.68 -11.40
N ARG A 90 13.63 -6.92 -10.52
CA ARG A 90 13.44 -5.49 -10.66
C ARG A 90 13.81 -4.75 -9.38
N GLU A 91 14.38 -3.57 -9.51
CA GLU A 91 14.67 -2.72 -8.37
C GLU A 91 13.43 -1.93 -7.96
N TYR A 92 13.03 -2.08 -6.68
CA TYR A 92 11.99 -1.28 -6.07
C TYR A 92 12.60 -0.11 -5.28
N ILE A 93 11.99 1.04 -5.40
CA ILE A 93 12.35 2.24 -4.63
C ILE A 93 11.27 2.49 -3.57
N VAL A 94 11.69 2.61 -2.31
CA VAL A 94 10.80 2.96 -1.19
C VAL A 94 10.79 4.48 -1.01
N LYS A 95 9.58 5.05 -1.00
CA LYS A 95 9.36 6.48 -0.72
C LYS A 95 8.39 6.66 0.44
N PHE A 96 8.65 7.66 1.29
CA PHE A 96 7.83 7.99 2.44
C PHE A 96 6.94 9.20 2.16
N THR A 97 5.70 9.14 2.64
CA THR A 97 4.69 10.20 2.50
C THR A 97 3.92 10.42 3.80
N HIS A 98 3.12 11.49 3.88
CA HIS A 98 2.38 11.82 5.10
C HIS A 98 1.13 10.96 5.33
N ASN A 99 0.48 10.47 4.28
CA ASN A 99 -0.70 9.60 4.37
C ASN A 99 -0.90 8.80 3.08
N THR A 100 -1.73 7.74 3.14
CA THR A 100 -2.00 6.86 1.98
C THR A 100 -2.63 7.63 0.82
N THR A 101 -3.59 8.51 1.07
CA THR A 101 -4.20 9.35 0.01
C THR A 101 -3.13 10.18 -0.71
N ARG A 102 -2.18 10.76 0.03
CA ARG A 102 -1.06 11.50 -0.59
C ARG A 102 -0.12 10.57 -1.37
N ALA A 103 0.10 9.35 -0.89
CA ALA A 103 0.87 8.35 -1.65
C ALA A 103 0.19 8.04 -2.98
N VAL A 104 -1.11 7.74 -2.96
CA VAL A 104 -1.92 7.49 -4.18
C VAL A 104 -1.88 8.69 -5.12
N GLU A 105 -2.05 9.90 -4.60
CA GLU A 105 -2.00 11.13 -5.39
C GLU A 105 -0.63 11.34 -6.07
N ILE A 106 0.46 11.11 -5.34
CA ILE A 106 1.82 11.19 -5.88
C ILE A 106 2.01 10.15 -6.98
N VAL A 107 1.59 8.91 -6.72
CA VAL A 107 1.65 7.80 -7.68
C VAL A 107 0.87 8.15 -8.94
N ALA A 108 -0.40 8.56 -8.82
CA ALA A 108 -1.23 8.94 -9.94
C ALA A 108 -0.60 10.07 -10.78
N ASN A 109 -0.07 11.13 -10.13
CA ASN A 109 0.60 12.21 -10.82
C ASN A 109 1.90 11.76 -11.50
N LYS A 110 2.69 10.87 -10.88
CA LYS A 110 3.92 10.34 -11.48
C LYS A 110 3.63 9.46 -12.69
N ILE A 111 2.62 8.63 -12.63
CA ILE A 111 2.16 7.85 -13.78
C ILE A 111 1.69 8.79 -14.91
N TYR A 112 0.91 9.83 -14.57
CA TYR A 112 0.47 10.83 -15.54
C TYR A 112 1.63 11.55 -16.25
N GLU A 113 2.73 11.83 -15.54
CA GLU A 113 3.92 12.44 -16.15
C GLU A 113 4.55 11.53 -17.22
N THR A 114 4.31 10.21 -17.19
CA THR A 114 4.80 9.26 -18.19
C THR A 114 3.94 9.19 -19.46
N PHE A 115 2.73 9.75 -19.43
CA PHE A 115 1.84 9.72 -20.58
C PHE A 115 2.34 10.65 -21.68
N LYS A 116 2.21 10.17 -22.92
CA LYS A 116 2.53 10.92 -24.13
C LYS A 116 1.28 11.61 -24.69
N GLU A 117 1.51 12.53 -25.59
CA GLU A 117 0.42 13.14 -26.37
C GLU A 117 -0.37 12.08 -27.12
N ASN A 118 -1.70 12.22 -27.12
CA ASN A 118 -2.66 11.29 -27.70
C ASN A 118 -2.73 9.89 -27.04
N ASP A 119 -2.11 9.69 -25.87
CA ASP A 119 -2.29 8.44 -25.12
C ASP A 119 -3.76 8.24 -24.73
N LYS A 120 -4.24 7.02 -24.88
CA LYS A 120 -5.50 6.56 -24.34
C LYS A 120 -5.23 5.63 -23.18
N VAL A 121 -5.78 5.96 -22.03
CA VAL A 121 -5.48 5.29 -20.75
C VAL A 121 -6.78 4.79 -20.13
N ASN A 122 -6.81 3.53 -19.79
CA ASN A 122 -7.92 2.88 -19.11
C ASN A 122 -7.51 2.60 -17.67
N ILE A 123 -8.26 3.14 -16.71
CA ILE A 123 -8.01 2.94 -15.28
C ILE A 123 -9.15 2.06 -14.74
N LEU A 124 -8.79 0.91 -14.20
CA LEU A 124 -9.72 -0.09 -13.68
C LEU A 124 -9.62 -0.12 -12.15
N PHE A 125 -10.72 0.01 -11.45
CA PHE A 125 -10.81 -0.16 -10.00
C PHE A 125 -12.23 -0.53 -9.55
N SER A 126 -12.36 -1.13 -8.35
CA SER A 126 -13.65 -1.41 -7.76
C SER A 126 -14.32 -0.13 -7.25
N GLU A 127 -15.65 -0.04 -7.36
CA GLU A 127 -16.44 1.04 -6.76
C GLU A 127 -16.36 1.02 -5.22
N ASP A 128 -16.01 -0.12 -4.64
CA ASP A 128 -15.89 -0.34 -3.20
C ASP A 128 -14.50 -0.02 -2.65
N GLU A 129 -13.57 0.43 -3.51
CA GLU A 129 -12.24 0.88 -3.08
C GLU A 129 -12.29 2.06 -2.10
N HIS A 130 -11.21 2.22 -1.33
CA HIS A 130 -11.11 3.32 -0.38
C HIS A 130 -11.31 4.68 -1.08
N LYS A 131 -12.19 5.54 -0.51
CA LYS A 131 -12.56 6.85 -1.09
C LYS A 131 -11.36 7.72 -1.45
N GLY A 132 -10.28 7.66 -0.67
CA GLY A 132 -9.04 8.40 -0.95
C GLY A 132 -8.35 7.94 -2.22
N THR A 133 -8.38 6.64 -2.51
CA THR A 133 -7.86 6.04 -3.75
C THR A 133 -8.70 6.50 -4.93
N ILE A 134 -10.01 6.26 -4.89
CA ILE A 134 -10.95 6.65 -5.96
C ILE A 134 -10.84 8.14 -6.30
N SER A 135 -10.85 9.00 -5.28
CA SER A 135 -10.82 10.46 -5.49
C SER A 135 -9.55 10.94 -6.17
N SER A 136 -8.41 10.34 -5.85
CA SER A 136 -7.12 10.70 -6.45
C SER A 136 -7.09 10.42 -7.96
N TRP A 137 -7.63 9.28 -8.38
CA TRP A 137 -7.67 8.91 -9.79
C TRP A 137 -8.75 9.66 -10.58
N LYS A 138 -9.90 9.99 -9.95
CA LYS A 138 -10.91 10.87 -10.55
C LYS A 138 -10.36 12.27 -10.79
N LYS A 139 -9.65 12.84 -9.81
CA LYS A 139 -8.96 14.14 -9.98
C LYS A 139 -7.91 14.11 -11.08
N LEU A 140 -7.20 12.97 -11.25
CA LEU A 140 -6.27 12.83 -12.35
C LEU A 140 -6.97 12.92 -13.70
N LYS A 141 -8.15 12.28 -13.85
CA LYS A 141 -8.96 12.40 -15.07
C LYS A 141 -9.37 13.85 -15.34
N GLU A 142 -9.91 14.55 -14.33
CA GLU A 142 -10.28 15.97 -14.43
C GLU A 142 -9.09 16.85 -14.85
N LYS A 143 -7.92 16.61 -14.25
CA LYS A 143 -6.67 17.30 -14.63
C LYS A 143 -6.30 17.05 -16.08
N CYS A 144 -6.46 15.81 -16.53
CA CYS A 144 -6.16 15.41 -17.89
C CYS A 144 -7.06 16.10 -18.92
N GLU A 145 -8.34 16.25 -18.60
CA GLU A 145 -9.32 16.95 -19.45
C GLU A 145 -8.95 18.44 -19.64
N GLN A 146 -8.21 19.02 -18.71
CA GLN A 146 -7.71 20.40 -18.75
C GLN A 146 -6.34 20.53 -19.44
N ASP A 147 -5.65 19.43 -19.69
CA ASP A 147 -4.32 19.42 -20.29
C ASP A 147 -4.42 19.48 -21.82
N LYS A 148 -3.49 20.24 -22.41
CA LYS A 148 -3.39 20.41 -23.87
C LYS A 148 -2.81 19.21 -24.63
N ARG A 149 -2.34 18.20 -23.91
CA ARG A 149 -1.68 17.01 -24.51
C ARG A 149 -2.64 16.04 -25.23
N ASN A 150 -3.93 16.32 -25.26
CA ASN A 150 -4.93 15.47 -25.87
C ASN A 150 -4.90 14.01 -25.37
N ILE A 151 -4.67 13.83 -24.07
CA ILE A 151 -4.69 12.52 -23.42
C ILE A 151 -6.13 12.18 -23.03
N SER A 152 -6.56 10.97 -23.30
CA SER A 152 -7.88 10.48 -22.90
C SER A 152 -7.78 9.49 -21.76
N ILE A 153 -8.50 9.73 -20.65
CA ILE A 153 -8.61 8.79 -19.53
C ILE A 153 -10.03 8.26 -19.43
N LYS A 154 -10.19 6.95 -19.55
CA LYS A 154 -11.44 6.23 -19.32
C LYS A 154 -11.34 5.47 -18.01
N ILE A 155 -12.35 5.60 -17.15
CA ILE A 155 -12.47 4.84 -15.90
C ILE A 155 -13.44 3.70 -16.15
N HIS A 156 -13.04 2.50 -15.77
CA HIS A 156 -13.84 1.30 -15.76
C HIS A 156 -14.00 0.83 -14.32
N ASN A 157 -15.24 0.70 -13.91
CA ASN A 157 -15.54 0.18 -12.59
C ASN A 157 -15.97 -1.29 -12.70
N PHE A 158 -15.62 -2.04 -11.69
CA PHE A 158 -16.16 -3.36 -11.41
C PHE A 158 -16.61 -3.40 -9.95
N SER A 159 -17.48 -4.31 -9.61
CA SER A 159 -18.01 -4.52 -8.26
C SER A 159 -17.36 -5.77 -7.64
N LEU A 160 -17.65 -5.97 -6.37
CA LEU A 160 -17.43 -7.24 -5.72
C LEU A 160 -18.53 -8.22 -6.12
N ASP A 161 -18.22 -9.51 -6.09
CA ASP A 161 -19.21 -10.57 -6.29
C ASP A 161 -20.10 -10.78 -5.03
N SER A 162 -20.98 -11.77 -5.06
CA SER A 162 -21.85 -12.10 -3.94
C SER A 162 -21.12 -12.64 -2.69
N GLY A 163 -19.85 -12.99 -2.83
CA GLY A 163 -18.94 -13.41 -1.76
C GLY A 163 -18.06 -12.30 -1.22
N GLU A 164 -18.27 -11.05 -1.65
CA GLU A 164 -17.46 -9.87 -1.30
C GLU A 164 -16.01 -9.93 -1.83
N TYR A 165 -15.75 -10.73 -2.87
CA TYR A 165 -14.49 -10.79 -3.62
C TYR A 165 -14.58 -10.00 -4.92
N TYR A 166 -13.42 -9.70 -5.52
CA TYR A 166 -13.41 -9.10 -6.85
C TYR A 166 -14.05 -10.03 -7.89
N ASP A 167 -14.95 -9.48 -8.70
CA ASP A 167 -15.49 -10.16 -9.88
C ASP A 167 -14.38 -10.30 -10.96
N GLU A 168 -13.62 -11.40 -10.86
CA GLU A 168 -12.47 -11.68 -11.71
C GLU A 168 -12.86 -11.80 -13.19
N ASP A 169 -14.01 -12.41 -13.47
CA ASP A 169 -14.46 -12.57 -14.85
C ASP A 169 -14.81 -11.22 -15.48
N ARG A 170 -15.37 -10.32 -14.69
CA ARG A 170 -15.65 -8.95 -15.13
C ARG A 170 -14.36 -8.17 -15.38
N ILE A 171 -13.35 -8.30 -14.55
CA ILE A 171 -12.04 -7.67 -14.77
C ILE A 171 -11.43 -8.18 -16.07
N LYS A 172 -11.41 -9.51 -16.28
CA LYS A 172 -10.90 -10.15 -17.52
C LYS A 172 -11.66 -9.69 -18.77
N GLU A 173 -12.98 -9.59 -18.67
CA GLU A 173 -13.82 -9.09 -19.77
C GLU A 173 -13.42 -7.65 -20.14
N ILE A 174 -13.30 -6.76 -19.16
CA ILE A 174 -12.89 -5.38 -19.40
C ILE A 174 -11.50 -5.34 -20.07
N VAL A 175 -10.53 -6.08 -19.53
CA VAL A 175 -9.15 -6.11 -20.05
C VAL A 175 -9.10 -6.62 -21.49
N ARG A 176 -9.88 -7.66 -21.84
CA ARG A 176 -9.96 -8.20 -23.22
C ARG A 176 -10.55 -7.21 -24.22
N ASN A 177 -11.49 -6.38 -23.78
CA ASN A 177 -12.19 -5.43 -24.64
C ASN A 177 -11.42 -4.11 -24.84
N ILE A 178 -10.34 -3.86 -24.11
CA ILE A 178 -9.50 -2.67 -24.30
C ILE A 178 -8.55 -2.90 -25.48
N PRO A 179 -8.50 -1.98 -26.46
CA PRO A 179 -7.59 -2.07 -27.60
C PRO A 179 -6.11 -2.23 -27.16
N LYS A 180 -5.33 -2.98 -27.95
CA LYS A 180 -3.94 -3.31 -27.58
C LYS A 180 -3.00 -2.10 -27.55
N ASP A 181 -3.32 -1.04 -28.25
CA ASP A 181 -2.58 0.22 -28.30
C ASP A 181 -2.93 1.18 -27.14
N GLU A 182 -3.96 0.88 -26.36
CA GLU A 182 -4.36 1.69 -25.21
C GLU A 182 -3.72 1.14 -23.92
N LYS A 183 -3.33 2.03 -23.01
CA LYS A 183 -2.70 1.67 -21.73
C LYS A 183 -3.75 1.21 -20.71
N ILE A 184 -3.35 0.30 -19.83
CA ILE A 184 -4.18 -0.19 -18.73
C ILE A 184 -3.46 0.04 -17.41
N ILE A 185 -4.17 0.63 -16.43
CA ILE A 185 -3.78 0.73 -15.04
C ILE A 185 -4.83 0.00 -14.23
N LEU A 186 -4.41 -1.04 -13.51
CA LEU A 186 -5.28 -1.83 -12.64
C LEU A 186 -4.96 -1.49 -11.18
N LEU A 187 -5.97 -1.02 -10.46
CA LEU A 187 -5.87 -0.67 -9.04
C LEU A 187 -6.62 -1.71 -8.23
N LEU A 188 -5.93 -2.31 -7.27
CA LEU A 188 -6.47 -3.36 -6.42
C LEU A 188 -6.10 -3.11 -4.95
N THR A 189 -6.97 -3.50 -4.05
CA THR A 189 -6.70 -3.58 -2.62
C THR A 189 -6.48 -5.03 -2.22
N SER A 190 -5.43 -5.34 -1.48
CA SER A 190 -5.10 -6.72 -1.10
C SER A 190 -6.00 -7.28 0.00
N VAL A 191 -6.36 -6.45 0.99
CA VAL A 191 -7.35 -6.78 2.03
C VAL A 191 -8.37 -5.67 2.09
N HIS A 192 -9.63 -6.00 1.85
CA HIS A 192 -10.69 -5.01 1.76
C HIS A 192 -10.93 -4.31 3.11
N SER A 193 -11.00 -2.98 3.10
CA SER A 193 -11.00 -2.17 4.32
C SER A 193 -12.30 -2.24 5.13
N ILE A 194 -13.41 -2.61 4.52
CA ILE A 194 -14.74 -2.71 5.14
C ILE A 194 -15.01 -4.16 5.54
N PHE A 195 -14.85 -5.10 4.63
CA PHE A 195 -15.20 -6.51 4.84
C PHE A 195 -14.06 -7.31 5.49
N GLY A 196 -12.82 -6.83 5.44
CA GLY A 196 -11.65 -7.53 6.00
C GLY A 196 -11.25 -8.78 5.21
N MET A 197 -11.79 -8.97 4.02
CA MET A 197 -11.50 -10.11 3.15
C MET A 197 -10.14 -9.98 2.49
N ASP A 198 -9.39 -11.07 2.43
CA ASP A 198 -8.21 -11.22 1.59
C ASP A 198 -8.67 -11.46 0.15
N MET A 199 -8.26 -10.58 -0.75
CA MET A 199 -8.79 -10.52 -2.11
C MET A 199 -8.09 -11.48 -3.09
N ASP A 200 -7.21 -12.36 -2.61
CA ASP A 200 -6.43 -13.31 -3.43
C ASP A 200 -5.92 -12.72 -4.77
N LEU A 201 -5.11 -11.69 -4.67
CA LEU A 201 -4.64 -10.97 -5.86
C LEU A 201 -3.76 -11.81 -6.80
N THR A 202 -3.24 -12.93 -6.31
CA THR A 202 -2.37 -13.84 -7.08
C THR A 202 -3.05 -14.32 -8.35
N SER A 203 -4.27 -14.89 -8.23
CA SER A 203 -5.06 -15.36 -9.37
C SER A 203 -5.35 -14.21 -10.34
N ILE A 204 -5.89 -13.10 -9.81
CA ILE A 204 -6.26 -11.92 -10.60
C ILE A 204 -5.08 -11.39 -11.42
N LEU A 205 -3.92 -11.24 -10.79
CA LEU A 205 -2.73 -10.69 -11.44
C LEU A 205 -2.20 -11.64 -12.52
N LYS A 206 -2.11 -12.94 -12.21
CA LYS A 206 -1.65 -13.96 -13.15
C LYS A 206 -2.52 -14.00 -14.38
N GLU A 207 -3.82 -14.20 -14.23
CA GLU A 207 -4.76 -14.36 -15.34
C GLU A 207 -4.85 -13.10 -16.21
N ASN A 208 -4.87 -11.90 -15.60
CA ASN A 208 -4.91 -10.67 -16.37
C ASN A 208 -3.60 -10.38 -17.11
N LYS A 209 -2.43 -10.75 -16.54
CA LYS A 209 -1.14 -10.64 -17.22
C LYS A 209 -0.95 -11.68 -18.33
N GLU A 210 -1.63 -12.82 -18.27
CA GLU A 210 -1.71 -13.76 -19.39
C GLU A 210 -2.48 -13.15 -20.58
N ILE A 211 -3.53 -12.37 -20.33
CA ILE A 211 -4.29 -11.65 -21.36
C ILE A 211 -3.45 -10.48 -21.92
N ARG A 212 -2.83 -9.70 -21.04
CA ARG A 212 -2.03 -8.52 -21.40
C ARG A 212 -0.85 -8.30 -20.43
N LYS A 213 0.37 -8.44 -20.94
CA LYS A 213 1.61 -8.31 -20.14
C LYS A 213 1.93 -6.87 -19.75
N ASP A 214 1.37 -5.88 -20.43
CA ASP A 214 1.65 -4.45 -20.26
C ASP A 214 0.67 -3.73 -19.31
N ILE A 215 -0.10 -4.48 -18.53
CA ILE A 215 -0.94 -3.92 -17.47
C ILE A 215 -0.04 -3.36 -16.36
N PHE A 216 -0.25 -2.09 -16.03
CA PHE A 216 0.39 -1.44 -14.90
C PHE A 216 -0.44 -1.65 -13.64
N VAL A 217 0.14 -2.28 -12.61
CA VAL A 217 -0.58 -2.71 -11.42
C VAL A 217 -0.18 -1.89 -10.22
N VAL A 218 -1.17 -1.30 -9.52
CA VAL A 218 -1.02 -0.60 -8.25
C VAL A 218 -1.82 -1.33 -7.18
N ILE A 219 -1.17 -1.71 -6.09
CA ILE A 219 -1.81 -2.41 -4.98
C ILE A 219 -1.82 -1.53 -3.74
N ASP A 220 -2.99 -1.35 -3.14
CA ASP A 220 -3.14 -0.85 -1.78
C ASP A 220 -3.08 -2.03 -0.78
N ALA A 221 -1.93 -2.19 -0.13
CA ALA A 221 -1.67 -3.20 0.88
C ALA A 221 -1.82 -2.66 2.31
N SER A 222 -2.53 -1.54 2.50
CA SER A 222 -2.62 -0.85 3.80
C SER A 222 -3.20 -1.71 4.93
N GLN A 223 -4.12 -2.62 4.62
CA GLN A 223 -4.68 -3.55 5.62
C GLN A 223 -3.89 -4.87 5.71
N GLN A 224 -3.27 -5.31 4.63
CA GLN A 224 -2.56 -6.57 4.57
C GLN A 224 -1.27 -6.56 5.40
N MET A 225 -0.48 -5.50 5.28
CA MET A 225 0.90 -5.43 5.79
C MET A 225 1.08 -5.77 7.27
N ARG A 226 0.03 -5.61 8.08
CA ARG A 226 0.04 -5.98 9.50
C ARG A 226 -0.19 -7.46 9.73
N ASN A 227 -1.07 -8.05 8.92
CA ASN A 227 -1.69 -9.34 9.23
C ASN A 227 -1.07 -10.49 8.43
N MET A 228 -0.57 -10.21 7.23
CA MET A 228 -0.16 -11.23 6.26
C MET A 228 1.14 -10.84 5.58
N ARG A 229 1.97 -11.84 5.30
CA ARG A 229 3.13 -11.66 4.44
C ARG A 229 2.68 -11.35 3.02
N ILE A 230 3.38 -10.42 2.38
CA ILE A 230 3.30 -10.23 0.95
C ILE A 230 4.36 -11.12 0.32
N ASP A 231 3.96 -11.96 -0.59
CA ASP A 231 4.86 -12.86 -1.33
C ASP A 231 4.36 -12.95 -2.78
N TYR A 232 4.64 -11.90 -3.55
CA TYR A 232 4.32 -11.91 -4.97
C TYR A 232 5.39 -12.68 -5.73
N ARG A 233 4.96 -13.67 -6.52
CA ARG A 233 5.82 -14.35 -7.49
C ARG A 233 6.08 -13.45 -8.69
N ARG A 234 7.09 -13.79 -9.47
CA ARG A 234 7.55 -13.03 -10.63
C ARG A 234 6.44 -12.68 -11.63
N GLU A 235 5.47 -13.57 -11.80
CA GLU A 235 4.34 -13.42 -12.71
C GLU A 235 3.23 -12.53 -12.17
N GLU A 236 3.20 -12.33 -10.86
CA GLU A 236 2.18 -11.60 -10.10
C GLU A 236 2.69 -10.24 -9.60
N GLU A 237 3.89 -9.86 -10.00
CA GLU A 237 4.64 -8.71 -9.51
C GLU A 237 3.89 -7.39 -9.79
N PRO A 238 3.48 -6.63 -8.76
CA PRO A 238 2.89 -5.31 -8.96
C PRO A 238 3.95 -4.29 -9.37
N ASP A 239 3.52 -3.19 -9.99
CA ASP A 239 4.40 -2.07 -10.31
C ASP A 239 4.57 -1.15 -9.11
N ILE A 240 3.52 -1.01 -8.30
CA ILE A 240 3.50 -0.18 -7.09
C ILE A 240 2.75 -0.87 -5.97
N ILE A 241 3.32 -0.82 -4.78
CA ILE A 241 2.67 -1.25 -3.53
C ILE A 241 2.60 -0.04 -2.60
N ILE A 242 1.41 0.28 -2.12
CA ILE A 242 1.15 1.37 -1.18
C ILE A 242 0.73 0.77 0.17
N PHE A 243 1.28 1.27 1.27
CA PHE A 243 0.95 0.79 2.60
C PHE A 243 1.11 1.87 3.68
N ASN A 244 0.66 1.54 4.89
CA ASN A 244 0.44 2.50 5.95
C ASN A 244 1.03 2.03 7.29
N SER A 245 2.01 2.77 7.83
CA SER A 245 2.66 2.43 9.11
C SER A 245 1.72 2.52 10.32
N SER A 246 0.72 3.41 10.33
CA SER A 246 -0.20 3.55 11.47
C SER A 246 -1.11 2.33 11.66
N LYS A 247 -1.26 1.51 10.61
CA LYS A 247 -1.93 0.21 10.66
C LYS A 247 -0.96 -0.95 10.94
N MET A 248 0.36 -0.69 10.98
CA MET A 248 1.44 -1.63 11.24
C MET A 248 2.17 -1.30 12.56
N TYR A 249 1.43 -0.90 13.57
CA TYR A 249 1.95 -0.51 14.89
C TYR A 249 2.90 0.71 14.89
N GLY A 250 3.15 1.33 13.74
CA GLY A 250 3.99 2.52 13.60
C GLY A 250 3.24 3.81 13.92
N LEU A 251 3.98 4.92 13.92
CA LEU A 251 3.42 6.25 14.19
C LEU A 251 2.53 6.72 13.04
N GLU A 252 1.65 7.66 13.38
CA GLU A 252 0.90 8.42 12.41
C GLU A 252 1.80 9.36 11.61
N GLY A 253 1.33 9.79 10.42
CA GLY A 253 2.09 10.72 9.59
C GLY A 253 3.23 10.11 8.79
N VAL A 254 3.49 8.81 8.90
CA VAL A 254 4.47 8.10 8.07
C VAL A 254 3.76 7.04 7.25
N ARG A 255 3.89 7.13 5.94
CA ARG A 255 3.38 6.16 4.96
C ARG A 255 4.44 5.87 3.92
N SER A 256 4.33 4.73 3.28
CA SER A 256 5.32 4.33 2.28
C SER A 256 4.64 3.81 1.03
N TYR A 257 5.30 3.97 -0.08
CA TYR A 257 5.03 3.20 -1.28
C TYR A 257 6.34 2.71 -1.87
N CYS A 258 6.29 1.52 -2.45
CA CYS A 258 7.38 0.95 -3.25
C CYS A 258 6.97 1.05 -4.72
N SER A 259 7.84 1.60 -5.54
CA SER A 259 7.67 1.67 -7.01
C SER A 259 8.90 1.09 -7.68
N ARG A 260 8.71 0.51 -8.83
CA ARG A 260 9.81 0.21 -9.73
C ARG A 260 10.37 1.48 -10.36
#